data_2d29fedaa38cc8f45fcc0f116d26982e
#
_entry.id   2d29fedaa38cc8f45fcc0f116d26982e
#
_cell.length_a   1.000
_cell.length_b   1.000
_cell.length_c   1.000
_cell.angle_alpha   90.00
_cell.angle_beta   90.00
_cell.angle_gamma   90.00
#
_symmetry.space_group_name_H-M   'P 1'
#
loop_
_entity.id
_entity.type
_entity.pdbx_description
1 polymer ?
#
loop_
_entity_poly.entity_id
_entity_poly.type
_entity_poly.pdbx_seq_one_letter_code
_entity_poly.pdbx_strand_id
1 'polypeptide(L)'
;MAVEALKIVRTVADLRAQVGAWKAAGERVALIPTMGALHEGHLSLIELGQTRARRTVASVFVNPKQFAPHEDFDSYPRGESRDAELLAGVGCDLMFAPNVDEMYASGFSTTVNLTGVSEPLEGAARPQFFGGVATVVTKLLLQSQADVAIFGEKDYQQLQVIKRVVRDLDIPVEIVGATTARAADGLALSSRNAYLSPEERAAAVALPNAMKAAAKAVAEGGRIDEAEDAAKAAILAAGFRQVDYVDIREAGDLSRLGPGPIGDAQGRILVAAWLGKTRLIDNMAVG
;
A
#
# COMPACT_ATOMS: atom_id res chain seq x y z
N MET A 1 -20.46 -27.02 2.61
CA MET A 1 -21.13 -26.04 3.49
C MET A 1 -21.39 -24.81 2.63
N ALA A 2 -22.60 -24.24 2.65
CA ALA A 2 -22.85 -22.98 1.94
C ALA A 2 -21.94 -21.90 2.56
N VAL A 3 -21.12 -21.22 1.75
CA VAL A 3 -20.38 -20.05 2.20
C VAL A 3 -21.44 -19.01 2.54
N GLU A 4 -21.49 -18.59 3.80
CA GLU A 4 -22.39 -17.53 4.23
C GLU A 4 -22.02 -16.28 3.41
N ALA A 5 -23.01 -15.60 2.83
CA ALA A 5 -22.75 -14.43 2.01
C ALA A 5 -22.06 -13.35 2.83
N LEU A 6 -20.95 -12.79 2.35
CA LEU A 6 -20.22 -11.71 3.00
C LEU A 6 -21.16 -10.53 3.29
N LYS A 7 -21.23 -10.10 4.54
CA LYS A 7 -21.99 -8.90 4.89
C LYS A 7 -21.32 -7.66 4.30
N ILE A 8 -22.09 -6.85 3.58
CA ILE A 8 -21.61 -5.58 3.02
C ILE A 8 -22.37 -4.44 3.70
N VAL A 9 -21.62 -3.45 4.21
CA VAL A 9 -22.18 -2.21 4.77
C VAL A 9 -21.63 -1.00 4.00
N ARG A 10 -22.45 0.06 3.90
CA ARG A 10 -22.14 1.22 3.06
C ARG A 10 -22.08 2.52 3.84
N THR A 11 -22.61 2.53 5.06
CA THR A 11 -22.60 3.72 5.91
C THR A 11 -21.67 3.56 7.10
N VAL A 12 -21.13 4.67 7.57
CA VAL A 12 -20.34 4.71 8.81
C VAL A 12 -21.17 4.25 10.01
N ALA A 13 -22.47 4.55 10.00
CA ALA A 13 -23.39 4.11 11.06
C ALA A 13 -23.48 2.59 11.14
N ASP A 14 -23.67 1.91 10.00
CA ASP A 14 -23.76 0.46 9.95
C ASP A 14 -22.41 -0.22 10.29
N LEU A 15 -21.28 0.35 9.81
CA LEU A 15 -19.94 -0.11 10.15
C LEU A 15 -19.74 -0.06 11.68
N ARG A 16 -20.01 1.09 12.30
CA ARG A 16 -19.88 1.29 13.75
C ARG A 16 -20.80 0.39 14.56
N ALA A 17 -22.03 0.20 14.11
CA ALA A 17 -22.98 -0.70 14.77
C ALA A 17 -22.45 -2.14 14.79
N GLN A 18 -21.92 -2.62 13.67
CA GLN A 18 -21.36 -3.97 13.57
C GLN A 18 -20.10 -4.12 14.41
N VAL A 19 -19.12 -3.21 14.25
CA VAL A 19 -17.87 -3.26 15.01
C VAL A 19 -18.13 -3.07 16.50
N GLY A 20 -19.03 -2.17 16.88
CA GLY A 20 -19.44 -1.96 18.28
C GLY A 20 -20.03 -3.22 18.93
N ALA A 21 -20.85 -3.98 18.18
CA ALA A 21 -21.38 -5.25 18.66
C ALA A 21 -20.27 -6.29 18.92
N TRP A 22 -19.28 -6.39 18.04
CA TRP A 22 -18.13 -7.28 18.21
C TRP A 22 -17.28 -6.88 19.43
N LYS A 23 -16.97 -5.58 19.54
CA LYS A 23 -16.18 -5.07 20.69
C LYS A 23 -16.91 -5.25 22.03
N ALA A 24 -18.23 -5.08 22.05
CA ALA A 24 -19.04 -5.36 23.23
C ALA A 24 -19.01 -6.85 23.62
N ALA A 25 -18.82 -7.76 22.65
CA ALA A 25 -18.60 -9.19 22.89
C ALA A 25 -17.13 -9.53 23.24
N GLY A 26 -16.24 -8.54 23.38
CA GLY A 26 -14.82 -8.73 23.70
C GLY A 26 -13.96 -9.18 22.49
N GLU A 27 -14.48 -9.09 21.26
CA GLU A 27 -13.77 -9.49 20.06
C GLU A 27 -12.91 -8.34 19.51
N ARG A 28 -11.64 -8.63 19.21
CA ARG A 28 -10.74 -7.70 18.51
C ARG A 28 -11.08 -7.63 17.03
N VAL A 29 -10.89 -6.47 16.44
CA VAL A 29 -11.20 -6.19 15.02
C VAL A 29 -9.95 -5.75 14.26
N ALA A 30 -9.66 -6.39 13.13
CA ALA A 30 -8.67 -5.96 12.16
C ALA A 30 -9.34 -5.23 10.99
N LEU A 31 -8.77 -4.08 10.59
CA LEU A 31 -9.14 -3.35 9.39
C LEU A 31 -8.10 -3.56 8.29
N ILE A 32 -8.56 -3.85 7.08
CA ILE A 32 -7.72 -3.95 5.89
C ILE A 32 -8.22 -2.94 4.85
N PRO A 33 -7.60 -1.74 4.77
CA PRO A 33 -7.98 -0.74 3.78
C PRO A 33 -7.53 -1.12 2.37
N THR A 34 -8.46 -1.10 1.42
CA THR A 34 -8.18 -1.37 0.00
C THR A 34 -8.94 -0.39 -0.90
N MET A 35 -8.53 -0.32 -2.15
CA MET A 35 -9.26 0.40 -3.20
C MET A 35 -10.09 -0.53 -4.10
N GLY A 36 -10.22 -1.80 -3.76
CA GLY A 36 -10.84 -2.80 -4.63
C GLY A 36 -9.88 -3.35 -5.69
N ALA A 37 -10.42 -4.02 -6.72
CA ALA A 37 -9.65 -4.79 -7.70
C ALA A 37 -8.72 -5.80 -7.01
N LEU A 38 -9.30 -6.56 -6.10
CA LEU A 38 -8.57 -7.44 -5.20
C LEU A 38 -7.85 -8.55 -5.95
N HIS A 39 -6.70 -8.93 -5.44
CA HIS A 39 -5.87 -10.04 -5.90
C HIS A 39 -5.23 -10.75 -4.69
N GLU A 40 -4.53 -11.85 -4.90
CA GLU A 40 -3.91 -12.68 -3.86
C GLU A 40 -3.11 -11.86 -2.83
N GLY A 41 -2.41 -10.81 -3.27
CA GLY A 41 -1.69 -9.90 -2.37
C GLY A 41 -2.62 -9.17 -1.38
N HIS A 42 -3.86 -8.83 -1.77
CA HIS A 42 -4.83 -8.26 -0.84
C HIS A 42 -5.43 -9.34 0.08
N LEU A 43 -5.65 -10.54 -0.45
CA LEU A 43 -6.21 -11.64 0.34
C LEU A 43 -5.24 -12.07 1.45
N SER A 44 -3.94 -12.08 1.20
CA SER A 44 -2.93 -12.34 2.24
C SER A 44 -2.94 -11.33 3.38
N LEU A 45 -3.41 -10.07 3.15
CA LEU A 45 -3.61 -9.10 4.23
C LEU A 45 -4.79 -9.49 5.12
N ILE A 46 -5.88 -10.03 4.54
CA ILE A 46 -7.02 -10.54 5.32
C ILE A 46 -6.57 -11.72 6.19
N GLU A 47 -5.85 -12.68 5.60
CA GLU A 47 -5.30 -13.83 6.32
C GLU A 47 -4.39 -13.40 7.48
N LEU A 48 -3.50 -12.42 7.26
CA LEU A 48 -2.69 -11.84 8.33
C LEU A 48 -3.57 -11.17 9.41
N GLY A 49 -4.61 -10.43 9.00
CA GLY A 49 -5.58 -9.83 9.92
C GLY A 49 -6.25 -10.85 10.82
N GLN A 50 -6.65 -12.01 10.28
CA GLN A 50 -7.23 -13.14 11.01
C GLN A 50 -6.28 -13.75 12.06
N THR A 51 -4.97 -13.62 11.88
CA THR A 51 -3.99 -14.04 12.90
C THR A 51 -3.85 -13.02 14.04
N ARG A 52 -4.31 -11.77 13.85
CA ARG A 52 -4.16 -10.66 14.80
C ARG A 52 -5.44 -10.28 15.53
N ALA A 53 -6.61 -10.61 14.94
CA ALA A 53 -7.90 -10.27 15.48
C ALA A 53 -8.93 -11.36 15.17
N ARG A 54 -10.00 -11.42 15.99
CA ARG A 54 -11.09 -12.39 15.80
C ARG A 54 -11.99 -12.02 14.62
N ARG A 55 -12.07 -10.71 14.30
CA ARG A 55 -12.92 -10.18 13.23
C ARG A 55 -12.10 -9.36 12.23
N THR A 56 -12.44 -9.50 10.96
CA THR A 56 -11.80 -8.78 9.86
C THR A 56 -12.81 -7.93 9.10
N VAL A 57 -12.41 -6.70 8.84
CA VAL A 57 -13.14 -5.72 8.02
C VAL A 57 -12.27 -5.31 6.85
N ALA A 58 -12.69 -5.60 5.63
CA ALA A 58 -12.08 -5.03 4.43
C ALA A 58 -12.81 -3.75 4.03
N SER A 59 -12.13 -2.61 3.90
CA SER A 59 -12.74 -1.48 3.20
C SER A 59 -12.41 -1.55 1.72
N VAL A 60 -13.41 -1.25 0.87
CA VAL A 60 -13.28 -1.15 -0.59
C VAL A 60 -13.75 0.23 -1.00
N PHE A 61 -12.80 1.15 -1.21
CA PHE A 61 -13.10 2.54 -1.54
C PHE A 61 -12.03 3.15 -2.43
N VAL A 62 -12.36 3.47 -3.68
CA VAL A 62 -11.47 4.21 -4.59
C VAL A 62 -11.51 5.69 -4.20
N ASN A 63 -10.45 6.13 -3.50
CA ASN A 63 -10.40 7.47 -2.91
C ASN A 63 -10.04 8.55 -3.95
N PRO A 64 -10.97 9.46 -4.33
CA PRO A 64 -10.68 10.48 -5.33
C PRO A 64 -9.59 11.46 -4.90
N LYS A 65 -9.40 11.69 -3.59
CA LYS A 65 -8.45 12.68 -3.07
C LYS A 65 -6.97 12.27 -3.20
N GLN A 66 -6.68 11.01 -3.54
CA GLN A 66 -5.31 10.53 -3.74
C GLN A 66 -4.90 10.40 -5.21
N PHE A 67 -5.75 10.85 -6.14
CA PHE A 67 -5.45 10.88 -7.57
C PHE A 67 -5.26 12.31 -8.05
N ALA A 68 -4.23 12.54 -8.86
CA ALA A 68 -4.09 13.79 -9.59
C ALA A 68 -5.05 13.79 -10.81
N PRO A 69 -5.39 14.97 -11.35
CA PRO A 69 -6.36 15.07 -12.47
C PRO A 69 -6.03 14.26 -13.72
N HIS A 70 -4.76 13.89 -13.90
CA HIS A 70 -4.27 13.12 -15.06
C HIS A 70 -3.95 11.65 -14.73
N GLU A 71 -4.26 11.21 -13.51
CA GLU A 71 -4.07 9.82 -13.09
C GLU A 71 -5.28 8.93 -13.40
N ASP A 72 -5.14 7.65 -13.17
CA ASP A 72 -6.05 6.58 -13.57
C ASP A 72 -7.34 6.46 -12.73
N PHE A 73 -7.83 7.54 -12.09
CA PHE A 73 -9.02 7.49 -11.23
C PHE A 73 -10.26 6.96 -11.94
N ASP A 74 -10.56 7.48 -13.14
CA ASP A 74 -11.76 7.09 -13.90
C ASP A 74 -11.65 5.67 -14.46
N SER A 75 -10.43 5.25 -14.83
CA SER A 75 -10.14 3.92 -15.38
C SER A 75 -9.70 2.91 -14.32
N TYR A 76 -9.59 3.33 -13.05
CA TYR A 76 -9.20 2.41 -11.97
C TYR A 76 -10.20 1.24 -11.88
N PRO A 77 -9.72 -0.01 -11.88
CA PRO A 77 -10.60 -1.18 -11.94
C PRO A 77 -11.58 -1.22 -10.76
N ARG A 78 -12.85 -1.45 -11.07
CA ARG A 78 -13.93 -1.59 -10.09
C ARG A 78 -14.69 -2.88 -10.36
N GLY A 79 -14.82 -3.72 -9.36
CA GLY A 79 -15.50 -5.02 -9.48
C GLY A 79 -16.03 -5.48 -8.13
N GLU A 80 -16.95 -4.71 -7.53
CA GLU A 80 -17.44 -4.95 -6.16
C GLU A 80 -17.91 -6.39 -5.94
N SER A 81 -18.69 -6.97 -6.87
CA SER A 81 -19.18 -8.35 -6.72
C SER A 81 -18.04 -9.35 -6.67
N ARG A 82 -17.03 -9.20 -7.54
CA ARG A 82 -15.84 -10.06 -7.56
C ARG A 82 -15.02 -9.87 -6.29
N ASP A 83 -14.84 -8.63 -5.84
CA ASP A 83 -14.12 -8.35 -4.61
C ASP A 83 -14.82 -8.97 -3.40
N ALA A 84 -16.16 -8.89 -3.34
CA ALA A 84 -16.96 -9.54 -2.30
C ALA A 84 -16.83 -11.08 -2.33
N GLU A 85 -16.85 -11.70 -3.50
CA GLU A 85 -16.65 -13.15 -3.66
C GLU A 85 -15.25 -13.57 -3.17
N LEU A 86 -14.22 -12.82 -3.53
CA LEU A 86 -12.84 -13.08 -3.09
C LEU A 86 -12.70 -12.95 -1.57
N LEU A 87 -13.27 -11.90 -0.97
CA LEU A 87 -13.27 -11.69 0.47
C LEU A 87 -14.04 -12.79 1.22
N ALA A 88 -15.20 -13.19 0.70
CA ALA A 88 -15.96 -14.32 1.24
C ALA A 88 -15.15 -15.62 1.18
N GLY A 89 -14.43 -15.85 0.08
CA GLY A 89 -13.60 -17.04 -0.13
C GLY A 89 -12.48 -17.22 0.90
N VAL A 90 -11.94 -16.11 1.44
CA VAL A 90 -10.93 -16.13 2.50
C VAL A 90 -11.52 -15.93 3.91
N GLY A 91 -12.85 -15.90 4.03
CA GLY A 91 -13.54 -15.80 5.33
C GLY A 91 -13.45 -14.42 5.98
N CYS A 92 -13.39 -13.34 5.19
CA CYS A 92 -13.54 -11.98 5.72
C CYS A 92 -14.94 -11.80 6.35
N ASP A 93 -15.03 -11.17 7.52
CA ASP A 93 -16.31 -11.03 8.25
C ASP A 93 -17.20 -9.91 7.72
N LEU A 94 -16.61 -8.82 7.21
CA LEU A 94 -17.34 -7.63 6.78
C LEU A 94 -16.63 -6.89 5.66
N MET A 95 -17.39 -6.45 4.66
CA MET A 95 -16.94 -5.50 3.66
C MET A 95 -17.57 -4.13 3.90
N PHE A 96 -16.74 -3.10 4.06
CA PHE A 96 -17.19 -1.70 4.09
C PHE A 96 -16.95 -1.06 2.73
N ALA A 97 -18.04 -0.80 2.00
CA ALA A 97 -18.02 -0.24 0.64
C ALA A 97 -18.79 1.09 0.59
N PRO A 98 -18.24 2.17 1.18
CA PRO A 98 -18.90 3.47 1.17
C PRO A 98 -18.82 4.12 -0.22
N ASN A 99 -19.78 5.00 -0.53
CA ASN A 99 -19.67 5.91 -1.66
C ASN A 99 -18.87 7.18 -1.29
N VAL A 100 -18.63 8.04 -2.29
CA VAL A 100 -17.87 9.29 -2.10
C VAL A 100 -18.57 10.24 -1.13
N ASP A 101 -19.91 10.35 -1.20
CA ASP A 101 -20.68 11.26 -0.35
C ASP A 101 -20.69 10.81 1.12
N GLU A 102 -20.65 9.51 1.38
CA GLU A 102 -20.48 8.96 2.74
C GLU A 102 -19.09 9.29 3.29
N MET A 103 -18.06 9.18 2.47
CA MET A 103 -16.69 9.49 2.89
C MET A 103 -16.40 10.99 2.95
N TYR A 104 -16.96 11.77 2.03
CA TYR A 104 -16.72 13.21 1.91
C TYR A 104 -18.04 13.92 1.67
N ALA A 105 -18.83 14.09 2.74
CA ALA A 105 -20.10 14.78 2.69
C ALA A 105 -19.95 16.21 2.16
N SER A 106 -21.04 16.79 1.66
CA SER A 106 -21.07 18.18 1.19
C SER A 106 -20.50 19.13 2.26
N GLY A 107 -19.59 20.02 1.86
CA GLY A 107 -18.88 20.93 2.77
C GLY A 107 -17.67 20.33 3.48
N PHE A 108 -17.26 19.09 3.15
CA PHE A 108 -16.04 18.50 3.72
C PHE A 108 -14.81 19.36 3.41
N SER A 109 -14.10 19.82 4.45
CA SER A 109 -13.01 20.80 4.36
C SER A 109 -11.72 20.39 5.10
N THR A 110 -11.68 19.19 5.69
CA THR A 110 -10.55 18.72 6.48
C THR A 110 -9.53 17.98 5.62
N THR A 111 -8.25 18.25 5.83
CA THR A 111 -7.16 17.49 5.21
C THR A 111 -6.09 17.19 6.26
N VAL A 112 -5.60 15.96 6.27
CA VAL A 112 -4.46 15.55 7.10
C VAL A 112 -3.21 15.59 6.23
N ASN A 113 -2.27 16.45 6.56
CA ASN A 113 -0.99 16.57 5.86
C ASN A 113 0.16 16.29 6.83
N LEU A 114 1.23 15.74 6.29
CA LEU A 114 2.48 15.46 7.00
C LEU A 114 3.65 16.11 6.28
N THR A 115 4.74 16.28 7.01
CA THR A 115 6.07 16.62 6.49
C THR A 115 7.04 15.46 6.73
N GLY A 116 8.27 15.57 6.26
CA GLY A 116 9.29 14.54 6.44
C GLY A 116 9.01 13.30 5.57
N VAL A 117 8.51 12.21 6.15
CA VAL A 117 8.31 10.92 5.45
C VAL A 117 7.42 11.00 4.20
N SER A 118 6.58 12.03 4.08
CA SER A 118 5.68 12.23 2.94
C SER A 118 6.27 13.06 1.81
N GLU A 119 7.43 13.71 2.01
CA GLU A 119 7.96 14.68 1.04
C GLU A 119 8.83 14.07 -0.06
N PRO A 120 9.73 13.10 0.21
CA PRO A 120 10.56 12.50 -0.85
C PRO A 120 9.79 11.48 -1.69
N LEU A 121 10.45 10.93 -2.73
CA LEU A 121 9.96 9.79 -3.51
C LEU A 121 8.59 10.03 -4.13
N GLU A 122 7.56 9.29 -3.69
CA GLU A 122 6.18 9.47 -4.13
C GLU A 122 5.64 10.86 -3.83
N GLY A 123 6.03 11.46 -2.70
CA GLY A 123 5.61 12.82 -2.35
C GLY A 123 6.17 13.88 -3.29
N ALA A 124 7.43 13.74 -3.72
CA ALA A 124 8.04 14.62 -4.71
C ALA A 124 7.42 14.43 -6.11
N ALA A 125 7.15 13.17 -6.49
CA ALA A 125 6.54 12.83 -7.78
C ALA A 125 5.04 13.19 -7.84
N ARG A 126 4.34 13.12 -6.70
CA ARG A 126 2.88 13.27 -6.56
C ARG A 126 2.53 14.11 -5.31
N PRO A 127 2.74 15.44 -5.31
CA PRO A 127 2.70 16.27 -4.08
C PRO A 127 1.39 16.20 -3.28
N GLN A 128 0.25 15.86 -3.91
CA GLN A 128 -1.05 15.78 -3.24
C GLN A 128 -1.40 14.37 -2.74
N PHE A 129 -0.62 13.37 -3.14
CA PHE A 129 -0.95 11.95 -2.92
C PHE A 129 -1.10 11.62 -1.44
N PHE A 130 -0.08 11.93 -0.64
CA PHE A 130 -0.09 11.54 0.78
C PHE A 130 -1.08 12.33 1.63
N GLY A 131 -1.43 13.55 1.27
CA GLY A 131 -2.54 14.28 1.89
C GLY A 131 -3.88 13.57 1.69
N GLY A 132 -4.12 13.04 0.48
CA GLY A 132 -5.29 12.21 0.18
C GLY A 132 -5.30 10.90 0.96
N VAL A 133 -4.17 10.18 0.98
CA VAL A 133 -4.00 8.91 1.71
C VAL A 133 -4.15 9.11 3.22
N ALA A 134 -3.44 10.06 3.81
CA ALA A 134 -3.50 10.34 5.24
C ALA A 134 -4.92 10.70 5.68
N THR A 135 -5.62 11.50 4.88
CA THR A 135 -7.00 11.89 5.17
C THR A 135 -7.96 10.70 5.14
N VAL A 136 -7.94 9.89 4.08
CA VAL A 136 -8.86 8.74 3.97
C VAL A 136 -8.56 7.68 5.02
N VAL A 137 -7.27 7.37 5.26
CA VAL A 137 -6.91 6.35 6.24
C VAL A 137 -7.26 6.81 7.65
N THR A 138 -6.98 8.06 8.02
CA THR A 138 -7.42 8.61 9.32
C THR A 138 -8.94 8.46 9.50
N LYS A 139 -9.73 8.79 8.47
CA LYS A 139 -11.19 8.58 8.52
C LYS A 139 -11.55 7.11 8.73
N LEU A 140 -10.96 6.21 7.95
CA LEU A 140 -11.25 4.76 8.04
C LEU A 140 -10.91 4.20 9.43
N LEU A 141 -9.77 4.59 10.00
CA LEU A 141 -9.38 4.19 11.35
C LEU A 141 -10.37 4.69 12.42
N LEU A 142 -10.76 5.97 12.35
CA LEU A 142 -11.72 6.57 13.28
C LEU A 142 -13.16 6.07 13.06
N GLN A 143 -13.52 5.69 11.85
CA GLN A 143 -14.84 5.13 11.52
C GLN A 143 -14.97 3.69 11.99
N SER A 144 -13.95 2.86 11.71
CA SER A 144 -13.97 1.44 12.06
C SER A 144 -13.67 1.18 13.54
N GLN A 145 -12.92 2.07 14.19
CA GLN A 145 -12.44 1.85 15.56
C GLN A 145 -11.74 0.49 15.73
N ALA A 146 -11.04 0.03 14.69
CA ALA A 146 -10.33 -1.24 14.70
C ALA A 146 -9.20 -1.24 15.73
N ASP A 147 -8.86 -2.43 16.25
CA ASP A 147 -7.76 -2.61 17.21
C ASP A 147 -6.42 -2.77 16.49
N VAL A 148 -6.46 -3.25 15.24
CA VAL A 148 -5.29 -3.40 14.37
C VAL A 148 -5.67 -3.04 12.94
N ALA A 149 -4.75 -2.45 12.17
CA ALA A 149 -4.93 -2.21 10.75
C ALA A 149 -3.74 -2.74 9.97
N ILE A 150 -4.02 -3.49 8.89
CA ILE A 150 -3.02 -4.21 8.09
C ILE A 150 -2.80 -3.46 6.78
N PHE A 151 -1.54 -3.19 6.45
CA PHE A 151 -1.13 -2.54 5.20
C PHE A 151 -0.01 -3.33 4.54
N GLY A 152 -0.02 -3.41 3.21
CA GLY A 152 1.07 -4.06 2.48
C GLY A 152 2.35 -3.22 2.48
N GLU A 153 3.50 -3.86 2.73
CA GLU A 153 4.82 -3.22 2.61
C GLU A 153 5.19 -2.86 1.16
N LYS A 154 4.44 -3.33 0.18
CA LYS A 154 4.64 -2.92 -1.21
C LYS A 154 4.59 -1.40 -1.37
N ASP A 155 3.66 -0.74 -0.70
CA ASP A 155 3.53 0.71 -0.64
C ASP A 155 4.23 1.25 0.62
N TYR A 156 5.55 0.99 0.73
CA TYR A 156 6.32 1.16 1.96
C TYR A 156 6.30 2.59 2.50
N GLN A 157 6.47 3.58 1.64
CA GLN A 157 6.39 4.98 2.07
C GLN A 157 4.99 5.31 2.60
N GLN A 158 3.93 4.79 1.98
CA GLN A 158 2.57 4.91 2.50
C GLN A 158 2.44 4.31 3.90
N LEU A 159 3.01 3.12 4.13
CA LEU A 159 3.01 2.49 5.45
C LEU A 159 3.71 3.38 6.50
N GLN A 160 4.86 3.98 6.18
CA GLN A 160 5.55 4.90 7.09
C GLN A 160 4.74 6.19 7.35
N VAL A 161 4.11 6.75 6.32
CA VAL A 161 3.18 7.88 6.45
C VAL A 161 2.04 7.53 7.43
N ILE A 162 1.41 6.36 7.27
CA ILE A 162 0.31 5.94 8.13
C ILE A 162 0.77 5.70 9.57
N LYS A 163 1.92 5.05 9.77
CA LYS A 163 2.51 4.89 11.11
C LYS A 163 2.77 6.24 11.78
N ARG A 164 3.24 7.22 11.01
CA ARG A 164 3.48 8.58 11.50
C ARG A 164 2.16 9.27 11.90
N VAL A 165 1.12 9.20 11.07
CA VAL A 165 -0.23 9.75 11.39
C VAL A 165 -0.76 9.17 12.68
N VAL A 166 -0.73 7.84 12.81
CA VAL A 166 -1.27 7.13 13.96
C VAL A 166 -0.55 7.53 15.24
N ARG A 167 0.78 7.60 15.20
CA ARG A 167 1.61 8.02 16.32
C ARG A 167 1.36 9.48 16.71
N ASP A 168 1.36 10.39 15.72
CA ASP A 168 1.32 11.84 15.97
C ASP A 168 -0.09 12.33 16.36
N LEU A 169 -1.14 11.55 16.01
CA LEU A 169 -2.54 11.82 16.38
C LEU A 169 -3.06 10.94 17.53
N ASP A 170 -2.18 10.15 18.16
CA ASP A 170 -2.54 9.23 19.26
C ASP A 170 -3.74 8.32 18.94
N ILE A 171 -3.86 7.86 17.67
CA ILE A 171 -4.95 6.97 17.26
C ILE A 171 -4.70 5.59 17.89
N PRO A 172 -5.62 5.04 18.69
CA PRO A 172 -5.41 3.81 19.45
C PRO A 172 -5.57 2.56 18.56
N VAL A 173 -4.69 2.40 17.55
CA VAL A 173 -4.67 1.29 16.60
C VAL A 173 -3.24 0.79 16.39
N GLU A 174 -3.05 -0.52 16.37
CA GLU A 174 -1.79 -1.15 15.98
C GLU A 174 -1.67 -1.16 14.45
N ILE A 175 -0.58 -0.59 13.88
CA ILE A 175 -0.32 -0.66 12.44
C ILE A 175 0.66 -1.78 12.14
N VAL A 176 0.20 -2.76 11.36
CA VAL A 176 1.00 -3.93 10.95
C VAL A 176 1.31 -3.86 9.46
N GLY A 177 2.61 -3.97 9.12
CA GLY A 177 3.08 -4.16 7.75
C GLY A 177 3.04 -5.64 7.37
N ALA A 178 2.46 -5.95 6.22
CA ALA A 178 2.49 -7.28 5.63
C ALA A 178 3.54 -7.34 4.52
N THR A 179 4.36 -8.37 4.52
CA THR A 179 5.39 -8.57 3.50
C THR A 179 4.80 -8.52 2.09
N THR A 180 5.52 -7.88 1.16
CA THR A 180 5.11 -7.75 -0.24
C THR A 180 4.88 -9.12 -0.87
N ALA A 181 3.64 -9.40 -1.26
CA ALA A 181 3.31 -10.59 -2.03
C ALA A 181 3.87 -10.48 -3.46
N ARG A 182 4.50 -11.56 -3.95
CA ARG A 182 5.20 -11.58 -5.24
C ARG A 182 4.74 -12.77 -6.09
N ALA A 183 4.75 -12.60 -7.40
CA ALA A 183 4.65 -13.70 -8.34
C ALA A 183 5.89 -14.62 -8.25
N ALA A 184 5.81 -15.83 -8.83
CA ALA A 184 6.90 -16.80 -8.80
C ALA A 184 8.22 -16.28 -9.38
N ASP A 185 8.17 -15.33 -10.31
CA ASP A 185 9.33 -14.67 -10.91
C ASP A 185 9.84 -13.45 -10.10
N GLY A 186 9.23 -13.17 -8.95
CA GLY A 186 9.64 -12.13 -8.02
C GLY A 186 8.97 -10.76 -8.23
N LEU A 187 8.17 -10.57 -9.28
CA LEU A 187 7.44 -9.31 -9.48
C LEU A 187 6.41 -9.09 -8.37
N ALA A 188 6.40 -7.92 -7.77
CA ALA A 188 5.41 -7.55 -6.76
C ALA A 188 3.99 -7.59 -7.36
N LEU A 189 3.03 -8.18 -6.63
CA LEU A 189 1.63 -8.20 -7.06
C LEU A 189 1.03 -6.80 -6.96
N SER A 190 0.35 -6.39 -8.04
CA SER A 190 -0.32 -5.10 -8.15
C SER A 190 -1.49 -5.18 -9.12
N SER A 191 -2.61 -4.50 -8.82
CA SER A 191 -3.72 -4.35 -9.77
C SER A 191 -3.29 -3.72 -11.10
N ARG A 192 -2.24 -2.87 -11.08
CA ARG A 192 -1.69 -2.26 -12.29
C ARG A 192 -0.92 -3.25 -13.18
N ASN A 193 -0.54 -4.42 -12.69
CA ASN A 193 0.07 -5.45 -13.54
C ASN A 193 -0.87 -5.93 -14.65
N ALA A 194 -2.19 -5.78 -14.46
CA ALA A 194 -3.19 -6.08 -15.49
C ALA A 194 -3.14 -5.15 -16.72
N TYR A 195 -2.45 -4.01 -16.62
CA TYR A 195 -2.28 -3.08 -17.74
C TYR A 195 -1.09 -3.43 -18.65
N LEU A 196 -0.21 -4.32 -18.20
CA LEU A 196 1.00 -4.71 -18.94
C LEU A 196 0.66 -5.65 -20.10
N SER A 197 1.26 -5.41 -21.27
CA SER A 197 1.27 -6.43 -22.33
C SER A 197 2.08 -7.67 -21.89
N PRO A 198 1.96 -8.80 -22.57
CA PRO A 198 2.80 -9.97 -22.26
C PRO A 198 4.30 -9.66 -22.27
N GLU A 199 4.76 -8.86 -23.23
CA GLU A 199 6.16 -8.44 -23.38
C GLU A 199 6.57 -7.51 -22.24
N GLU A 200 5.71 -6.53 -21.90
CA GLU A 200 5.94 -5.64 -20.76
C GLU A 200 5.93 -6.43 -19.45
N ARG A 201 5.02 -7.39 -19.29
CA ARG A 201 4.97 -8.25 -18.08
C ARG A 201 6.27 -9.07 -17.92
N ALA A 202 6.85 -9.57 -19.02
CA ALA A 202 8.13 -10.27 -18.99
C ALA A 202 9.29 -9.32 -18.63
N ALA A 203 9.31 -8.11 -19.20
CA ALA A 203 10.33 -7.09 -18.91
C ALA A 203 10.24 -6.55 -17.47
N ALA A 204 9.04 -6.52 -16.87
CA ALA A 204 8.80 -5.99 -15.53
C ALA A 204 9.64 -6.68 -14.44
N VAL A 205 10.04 -7.94 -14.65
CA VAL A 205 10.87 -8.72 -13.72
C VAL A 205 12.28 -8.12 -13.52
N ALA A 206 12.72 -7.26 -14.45
CA ALA A 206 13.97 -6.52 -14.28
C ALA A 206 13.95 -5.60 -13.05
N LEU A 207 12.79 -5.10 -12.64
CA LEU A 207 12.65 -4.21 -11.48
C LEU A 207 13.10 -4.89 -10.18
N PRO A 208 12.49 -6.01 -9.72
CA PRO A 208 12.95 -6.71 -8.52
C PRO A 208 14.37 -7.26 -8.67
N ASN A 209 14.82 -7.64 -9.86
CA ASN A 209 16.18 -8.15 -10.07
C ASN A 209 17.22 -7.06 -9.89
N ALA A 210 17.00 -5.86 -10.44
CA ALA A 210 17.89 -4.70 -10.26
C ALA A 210 17.99 -4.31 -8.77
N MET A 211 16.86 -4.31 -8.06
CA MET A 211 16.84 -4.01 -6.63
C MET A 211 17.60 -5.08 -5.81
N LYS A 212 17.42 -6.37 -6.12
CA LYS A 212 18.16 -7.45 -5.46
C LYS A 212 19.67 -7.31 -5.66
N ALA A 213 20.10 -6.96 -6.89
CA ALA A 213 21.51 -6.76 -7.19
C ALA A 213 22.08 -5.57 -6.43
N ALA A 214 21.36 -4.45 -6.37
CA ALA A 214 21.76 -3.26 -5.62
C ALA A 214 21.82 -3.54 -4.11
N ALA A 215 20.78 -4.18 -3.55
CA ALA A 215 20.73 -4.53 -2.13
C ALA A 215 21.88 -5.44 -1.75
N LYS A 216 22.22 -6.44 -2.59
CA LYS A 216 23.36 -7.34 -2.39
C LYS A 216 24.68 -6.57 -2.41
N ALA A 217 24.91 -5.71 -3.42
CA ALA A 217 26.14 -4.94 -3.56
C ALA A 217 26.39 -4.06 -2.33
N VAL A 218 25.34 -3.39 -1.81
CA VAL A 218 25.45 -2.55 -0.61
C VAL A 218 25.68 -3.40 0.65
N ALA A 219 25.02 -4.54 0.79
CA ALA A 219 25.24 -5.47 1.91
C ALA A 219 26.67 -6.05 1.93
N GLU A 220 27.32 -6.15 0.77
CA GLU A 220 28.72 -6.58 0.62
C GLU A 220 29.73 -5.42 0.83
N GLY A 221 29.28 -4.24 1.26
CA GLY A 221 30.10 -3.07 1.56
C GLY A 221 30.29 -2.11 0.39
N GLY A 222 29.57 -2.32 -0.71
CA GLY A 222 29.55 -1.39 -1.85
C GLY A 222 28.93 -0.03 -1.52
N ARG A 223 29.21 0.94 -2.37
CA ARG A 223 28.67 2.29 -2.23
C ARG A 223 27.19 2.35 -2.65
N ILE A 224 26.39 3.10 -1.90
CA ILE A 224 24.96 3.29 -2.16
C ILE A 224 24.74 3.96 -3.52
N ASP A 225 25.46 5.08 -3.80
CA ASP A 225 25.32 5.82 -5.07
C ASP A 225 25.64 4.96 -6.29
N GLU A 226 26.70 4.14 -6.26
CA GLU A 226 27.06 3.22 -7.34
C GLU A 226 25.99 2.13 -7.54
N ALA A 227 25.43 1.59 -6.45
CA ALA A 227 24.39 0.57 -6.51
C ALA A 227 23.07 1.12 -7.07
N GLU A 228 22.70 2.34 -6.70
CA GLU A 228 21.51 3.03 -7.23
C GLU A 228 21.65 3.31 -8.73
N ASP A 229 22.82 3.81 -9.18
CA ASP A 229 23.09 4.09 -10.58
C ASP A 229 23.09 2.80 -11.41
N ALA A 230 23.70 1.73 -10.91
CA ALA A 230 23.69 0.43 -11.58
C ALA A 230 22.26 -0.15 -11.70
N ALA A 231 21.44 -0.05 -10.65
CA ALA A 231 20.06 -0.50 -10.69
C ALA A 231 19.23 0.32 -11.69
N LYS A 232 19.39 1.64 -11.70
CA LYS A 232 18.74 2.53 -12.67
C LYS A 232 19.11 2.19 -14.11
N ALA A 233 20.40 1.97 -14.37
CA ALA A 233 20.89 1.58 -15.70
C ALA A 233 20.31 0.22 -16.14
N ALA A 234 20.25 -0.77 -15.24
CA ALA A 234 19.70 -2.09 -15.54
C ALA A 234 18.19 -2.03 -15.85
N ILE A 235 17.41 -1.23 -15.12
CA ILE A 235 15.98 -1.03 -15.35
C ILE A 235 15.77 -0.39 -16.75
N LEU A 236 16.51 0.65 -17.10
CA LEU A 236 16.39 1.30 -18.40
C LEU A 236 16.80 0.36 -19.55
N ALA A 237 17.88 -0.43 -19.36
CA ALA A 237 18.33 -1.41 -20.36
C ALA A 237 17.30 -2.53 -20.62
N ALA A 238 16.43 -2.81 -19.65
CA ALA A 238 15.34 -3.80 -19.77
C ALA A 238 14.10 -3.25 -20.50
N GLY A 239 14.13 -2.01 -21.00
CA GLY A 239 13.05 -1.43 -21.78
C GLY A 239 12.08 -0.52 -21.00
N PHE A 240 12.37 -0.21 -19.74
CA PHE A 240 11.64 0.84 -19.03
C PHE A 240 11.95 2.20 -19.67
N ARG A 241 10.92 2.98 -19.96
CA ARG A 241 11.10 4.27 -20.64
C ARG A 241 11.63 5.39 -19.75
N GLN A 242 11.41 5.25 -18.42
CA GLN A 242 11.78 6.26 -17.43
C GLN A 242 11.89 5.61 -16.04
N VAL A 243 12.84 6.09 -15.28
CA VAL A 243 12.98 5.79 -13.85
C VAL A 243 12.80 7.10 -13.09
N ASP A 244 11.77 7.18 -12.28
CA ASP A 244 11.49 8.38 -11.47
C ASP A 244 12.50 8.49 -10.32
N TYR A 245 12.72 7.36 -9.64
CA TYR A 245 13.75 7.23 -8.60
C TYR A 245 14.20 5.78 -8.43
N VAL A 246 15.43 5.62 -7.99
CA VAL A 246 16.02 4.47 -7.30
C VAL A 246 16.75 5.05 -6.12
N ASP A 247 16.23 4.85 -4.92
CA ASP A 247 16.77 5.45 -3.71
C ASP A 247 16.90 4.42 -2.58
N ILE A 248 18.07 4.41 -1.93
CA ILE A 248 18.29 3.66 -0.69
C ILE A 248 18.17 4.65 0.47
N ARG A 249 17.22 4.36 1.37
CA ARG A 249 16.86 5.24 2.48
C ARG A 249 16.83 4.48 3.79
N GLU A 250 16.93 5.20 4.90
CA GLU A 250 16.69 4.63 6.23
C GLU A 250 15.27 4.07 6.30
N ALA A 251 15.10 2.87 6.86
CA ALA A 251 13.84 2.14 6.81
C ALA A 251 12.73 2.79 7.64
N GLY A 252 13.05 3.41 8.77
CA GLY A 252 12.05 3.93 9.72
C GLY A 252 11.51 5.32 9.35
N ASP A 253 12.37 6.23 8.88
CA ASP A 253 12.00 7.62 8.63
C ASP A 253 12.17 8.09 7.19
N LEU A 254 12.73 7.24 6.33
CA LEU A 254 13.02 7.50 4.91
C LEU A 254 14.02 8.63 4.70
N SER A 255 14.86 8.95 5.69
CA SER A 255 15.97 9.87 5.50
C SER A 255 16.96 9.30 4.47
N ARG A 256 17.62 10.18 3.71
CA ARG A 256 18.57 9.78 2.67
C ARG A 256 19.79 9.12 3.28
N LEU A 257 20.13 7.93 2.80
CA LEU A 257 21.39 7.24 3.10
C LEU A 257 22.39 7.46 1.94
N GLY A 258 23.68 7.50 2.28
CA GLY A 258 24.75 7.67 1.30
C GLY A 258 25.17 9.13 1.09
N PRO A 259 26.04 9.42 0.09
CA PRO A 259 26.78 8.42 -0.70
C PRO A 259 27.76 7.60 0.18
N GLY A 260 28.16 6.42 -0.27
CA GLY A 260 29.11 5.56 0.44
C GLY A 260 28.47 4.30 0.98
N PRO A 261 29.21 3.51 1.79
CA PRO A 261 28.68 2.29 2.41
C PRO A 261 27.53 2.58 3.37
N ILE A 262 26.64 1.60 3.53
CA ILE A 262 25.46 1.72 4.40
C ILE A 262 25.80 1.74 5.91
N GLY A 263 26.96 1.15 6.28
CA GLY A 263 27.34 0.99 7.70
C GLY A 263 26.32 0.12 8.46
N ASP A 264 25.99 0.54 9.69
CA ASP A 264 25.05 -0.17 10.56
C ASP A 264 23.57 0.24 10.34
N ALA A 265 23.29 1.08 9.33
CA ALA A 265 21.94 1.55 9.08
C ALA A 265 21.06 0.45 8.47
N GLN A 266 19.81 0.40 8.89
CA GLN A 266 18.79 -0.44 8.23
C GLN A 266 18.26 0.29 7.01
N GLY A 267 18.69 -0.15 5.83
CA GLY A 267 18.30 0.47 4.58
C GLY A 267 17.06 -0.17 3.94
N ARG A 268 16.42 0.62 3.08
CA ARG A 268 15.39 0.14 2.16
C ARG A 268 15.61 0.76 0.79
N ILE A 269 15.74 -0.06 -0.24
CA ILE A 269 15.73 0.40 -1.62
C ILE A 269 14.28 0.56 -2.07
N LEU A 270 13.96 1.74 -2.63
CA LEU A 270 12.64 2.06 -3.17
C LEU A 270 12.81 2.49 -4.62
N VAL A 271 11.94 2.00 -5.49
CA VAL A 271 12.01 2.24 -6.93
C VAL A 271 10.64 2.61 -7.47
N ALA A 272 10.62 3.59 -8.38
CA ALA A 272 9.47 3.86 -9.25
C ALA A 272 9.95 4.04 -10.68
N ALA A 273 9.33 3.32 -11.61
CA ALA A 273 9.71 3.33 -13.01
C ALA A 273 8.50 3.09 -13.93
N TRP A 274 8.59 3.59 -15.15
CA TRP A 274 7.57 3.49 -16.18
C TRP A 274 7.91 2.44 -17.21
N LEU A 275 7.04 1.45 -17.38
CA LEU A 275 7.08 0.45 -18.43
C LEU A 275 5.87 0.67 -19.35
N GLY A 276 6.11 1.04 -20.58
CA GLY A 276 5.06 1.53 -21.46
C GLY A 276 4.32 2.72 -20.83
N LYS A 277 3.03 2.55 -20.58
CA LYS A 277 2.16 3.54 -19.92
C LYS A 277 1.96 3.26 -18.42
N THR A 278 2.46 2.14 -17.92
CA THR A 278 2.23 1.69 -16.55
C THR A 278 3.38 2.11 -15.64
N ARG A 279 3.06 2.81 -14.57
CA ARG A 279 4.02 3.14 -13.52
C ARG A 279 4.04 2.01 -12.48
N LEU A 280 5.18 1.39 -12.32
CA LEU A 280 5.44 0.32 -11.36
C LEU A 280 6.25 0.87 -10.18
N ILE A 281 5.91 0.45 -8.99
CA ILE A 281 6.69 0.70 -7.77
C ILE A 281 7.01 -0.62 -7.08
N ASP A 282 8.19 -0.67 -6.47
CA ASP A 282 8.60 -1.79 -5.63
C ASP A 282 9.60 -1.32 -4.57
N ASN A 283 9.87 -2.16 -3.59
CA ASN A 283 10.87 -1.91 -2.57
C ASN A 283 11.32 -3.22 -1.91
N MET A 284 12.51 -3.20 -1.28
CA MET A 284 13.01 -4.29 -0.44
C MET A 284 14.02 -3.78 0.60
N ALA A 285 14.22 -4.56 1.66
CA ALA A 285 15.23 -4.27 2.67
C ALA A 285 16.65 -4.36 2.09
N VAL A 286 17.57 -3.58 2.67
CA VAL A 286 19.01 -3.55 2.38
C VAL A 286 19.75 -3.54 3.71
N GLY A 287 20.66 -4.51 3.90
CA GLY A 287 21.40 -4.68 5.13
C GLY A 287 20.90 -5.82 5.98
#